data_dd880130642591d0c6dea50b1ca5be4c
#
_entry.id   dd880130642591d0c6dea50b1ca5be4c
#
_cell.length_a   1.000
_cell.length_b   1.000
_cell.length_c   1.000
_cell.angle_alpha   90.00
_cell.angle_beta   90.00
_cell.angle_gamma   90.00
#
_symmetry.space_group_name_H-M   'P 1'
#
loop_
_entity.id
_entity.type
_entity.pdbx_description
1 polymer ?
#
loop_
_entity_poly.entity_id
_entity_poly.type
_entity_poly.pdbx_seq_one_letter_code
_entity_poly.pdbx_strand_id
1 'polypeptide(L)'
;MNRREFLNLGSLSAVGAVIGCKSVFGRRTHDENLTVFISDVHAKPDTYQLGRFERVIERILAMDPLPRHVVCLGDLAWCYGCRADYEASRPLLERLTAAGIELTFGMGNHDHRANFLAVWPEYRQRLLVADRIVSETSLGTCDLILLDTLWEDHLDETRMTKVNGELSPGQLDWLKAEPPKRTRPFFLAAHHPVKEIENGDWKALNDLVVSTPNCIGWLHGHDHVWKNGLLSPCDRKWGDNVFKRWLCFPSTGHWGDIGYVTMRTGEGFARADLVMLDRYYPNPDKRTWIDAELLREKQGLFCTFRWL
;
A
#
# COMPACT_ATOMS: atom_id res chain seq x y z
N MET A 1 65.37 -51.45 15.46
CA MET A 1 64.80 -50.41 14.60
C MET A 1 63.81 -49.57 15.44
N ASN A 2 64.19 -48.33 15.69
CA ASN A 2 63.66 -47.49 16.73
C ASN A 2 62.49 -46.63 16.15
N ARG A 3 61.49 -46.44 16.96
CA ARG A 3 60.23 -45.71 16.72
C ARG A 3 60.41 -44.21 16.40
N ARG A 4 61.61 -43.75 16.07
CA ARG A 4 61.96 -42.33 15.88
C ARG A 4 62.24 -41.92 14.42
N GLU A 5 62.11 -42.81 13.45
CA GLU A 5 62.48 -42.51 12.05
C GLU A 5 61.24 -42.36 11.10
N PHE A 6 60.00 -42.26 11.66
CA PHE A 6 58.79 -42.18 10.84
C PHE A 6 58.11 -40.80 10.88
N LEU A 7 58.81 -39.76 11.35
CA LEU A 7 58.25 -38.44 11.49
C LEU A 7 59.06 -37.34 10.78
N ASN A 8 59.53 -37.63 9.56
CA ASN A 8 60.09 -36.54 8.74
C ASN A 8 59.91 -36.84 7.25
N LEU A 9 58.68 -36.71 6.75
CA LEU A 9 58.45 -36.56 5.31
C LEU A 9 57.00 -36.00 5.16
N GLY A 10 56.90 -34.77 4.72
CA GLY A 10 55.71 -34.26 4.07
C GLY A 10 55.03 -33.10 4.70
N SER A 11 55.70 -31.99 4.97
CA SER A 11 55.03 -30.69 5.01
C SER A 11 54.81 -30.18 3.57
N LEU A 12 53.83 -30.74 2.90
CA LEU A 12 53.26 -30.12 1.71
C LEU A 12 52.25 -29.08 2.17
N SER A 13 52.64 -27.83 2.12
CA SER A 13 51.79 -26.67 2.28
C SER A 13 50.74 -26.69 1.18
N ALA A 14 49.55 -27.24 1.48
CA ALA A 14 48.36 -26.99 0.67
C ALA A 14 47.96 -25.55 0.92
N VAL A 15 48.40 -24.64 0.07
CA VAL A 15 47.81 -23.32 -0.09
C VAL A 15 46.42 -23.57 -0.66
N GLY A 16 45.47 -23.76 0.24
CA GLY A 16 44.03 -23.73 -0.10
C GLY A 16 43.69 -22.35 -0.61
N ALA A 17 43.62 -22.20 -1.93
CA ALA A 17 42.95 -21.06 -2.52
C ALA A 17 41.50 -21.13 -2.07
N VAL A 18 41.17 -20.39 -1.03
CA VAL A 18 39.79 -20.01 -0.72
C VAL A 18 39.34 -19.12 -1.89
N ILE A 19 38.88 -19.78 -2.94
CA ILE A 19 38.04 -19.08 -3.94
C ILE A 19 36.81 -18.66 -3.18
N GLY A 20 36.87 -17.46 -2.63
CA GLY A 20 35.70 -16.77 -2.13
C GLY A 20 34.74 -16.64 -3.32
N CYS A 21 33.74 -17.50 -3.38
CA CYS A 21 32.55 -17.24 -4.12
C CYS A 21 31.94 -15.93 -3.53
N LYS A 22 32.47 -14.80 -3.95
CA LYS A 22 31.70 -13.59 -3.93
C LYS A 22 30.48 -13.90 -4.80
N SER A 23 29.36 -14.21 -4.14
CA SER A 23 28.07 -14.26 -4.81
C SER A 23 27.94 -12.93 -5.58
N VAL A 24 28.11 -13.02 -6.89
CA VAL A 24 27.78 -11.92 -7.81
C VAL A 24 26.26 -11.87 -7.89
N PHE A 25 25.63 -11.67 -6.74
CA PHE A 25 24.30 -11.10 -6.71
C PHE A 25 24.50 -9.61 -6.97
N GLY A 26 24.48 -9.25 -8.24
CA GLY A 26 24.40 -7.86 -8.64
C GLY A 26 23.34 -7.20 -7.77
N ARG A 27 23.65 -6.04 -7.18
CA ARG A 27 22.69 -5.28 -6.37
C ARG A 27 21.49 -5.03 -7.26
N ARG A 28 20.31 -5.60 -6.90
CA ARG A 28 19.10 -5.43 -7.69
C ARG A 28 18.81 -3.94 -7.82
N THR A 29 18.49 -3.49 -9.01
CA THR A 29 18.18 -2.09 -9.28
C THR A 29 16.73 -1.80 -8.88
N HIS A 30 16.48 -0.58 -8.41
CA HIS A 30 15.14 -0.08 -8.16
C HIS A 30 14.74 0.91 -9.25
N ASP A 31 13.47 0.89 -9.62
CA ASP A 31 12.86 1.91 -10.46
C ASP A 31 12.25 2.98 -9.54
N GLU A 32 12.89 4.14 -9.49
CA GLU A 32 12.50 5.26 -8.64
C GLU A 32 11.10 5.82 -8.98
N ASN A 33 10.58 5.51 -10.16
CA ASN A 33 9.27 5.92 -10.65
C ASN A 33 8.22 4.78 -10.57
N LEU A 34 8.58 3.62 -10.02
CA LEU A 34 7.68 2.49 -9.86
C LEU A 34 7.28 2.32 -8.41
N THR A 35 5.98 2.42 -8.15
CA THR A 35 5.37 2.12 -6.85
C THR A 35 4.35 1.00 -7.01
N VAL A 36 4.30 0.09 -6.04
CA VAL A 36 3.24 -0.91 -5.93
C VAL A 36 2.28 -0.49 -4.84
N PHE A 37 0.99 -0.54 -5.15
CA PHE A 37 -0.10 -0.32 -4.20
C PHE A 37 -0.76 -1.64 -3.86
N ILE A 38 -0.93 -1.89 -2.56
CA ILE A 38 -1.73 -2.95 -1.97
C ILE A 38 -2.82 -2.31 -1.10
N SER A 39 -3.93 -2.99 -0.92
CA SER A 39 -5.03 -2.55 -0.08
C SER A 39 -5.81 -3.75 0.43
N ASP A 40 -6.55 -3.61 1.52
CA ASP A 40 -7.52 -4.61 1.95
C ASP A 40 -6.87 -6.00 2.05
N VAL A 41 -5.73 -6.06 2.74
CA VAL A 41 -4.94 -7.28 2.94
C VAL A 41 -5.69 -8.25 3.85
N HIS A 42 -6.29 -7.73 4.92
CA HIS A 42 -7.01 -8.48 5.94
C HIS A 42 -6.20 -9.66 6.46
N ALA A 43 -4.94 -9.39 6.80
CA ALA A 43 -4.04 -10.39 7.33
C ALA A 43 -4.58 -10.96 8.63
N LYS A 44 -4.56 -12.30 8.72
CA LYS A 44 -4.87 -13.03 9.95
C LYS A 44 -3.99 -14.27 9.99
N PRO A 45 -3.43 -14.63 11.15
CA PRO A 45 -2.67 -15.87 11.29
C PRO A 45 -3.44 -17.10 10.77
N ASP A 46 -2.72 -18.00 10.11
CA ASP A 46 -3.24 -19.30 9.65
C ASP A 46 -4.45 -19.25 8.71
N THR A 47 -4.55 -18.20 7.89
CA THR A 47 -5.66 -18.04 6.95
C THR A 47 -5.22 -17.92 5.50
N TYR A 48 -6.19 -18.12 4.57
CA TYR A 48 -5.92 -17.99 3.14
C TYR A 48 -5.56 -16.55 2.73
N GLN A 49 -6.01 -15.54 3.47
CA GLN A 49 -5.68 -14.14 3.22
C GLN A 49 -4.17 -13.90 3.36
N LEU A 50 -3.58 -14.40 4.45
CA LEU A 50 -2.15 -14.29 4.67
C LEU A 50 -1.36 -15.02 3.57
N GLY A 51 -1.82 -16.20 3.12
CA GLY A 51 -1.20 -16.93 2.01
C GLY A 51 -1.35 -16.20 0.66
N ARG A 52 -2.45 -15.48 0.42
CA ARG A 52 -2.60 -14.62 -0.77
C ARG A 52 -1.65 -13.43 -0.70
N PHE A 53 -1.55 -12.81 0.46
CA PHE A 53 -0.64 -11.71 0.69
C PHE A 53 0.82 -12.15 0.46
N GLU A 54 1.24 -13.29 0.97
CA GLU A 54 2.57 -13.83 0.73
C GLU A 54 2.87 -13.98 -0.78
N ARG A 55 1.92 -14.52 -1.55
CA ARG A 55 2.09 -14.62 -3.02
C ARG A 55 2.23 -13.26 -3.70
N VAL A 56 1.57 -12.22 -3.20
CA VAL A 56 1.74 -10.84 -3.70
C VAL A 56 3.16 -10.35 -3.37
N ILE A 57 3.64 -10.54 -2.15
CA ILE A 57 5.00 -10.20 -1.75
C ILE A 57 6.05 -10.90 -2.64
N GLU A 58 5.86 -12.20 -2.91
CA GLU A 58 6.74 -12.97 -3.81
C GLU A 58 6.77 -12.38 -5.22
N ARG A 59 5.60 -11.99 -5.76
CA ARG A 59 5.52 -11.37 -7.09
C ARG A 59 6.19 -10.00 -7.14
N ILE A 60 6.04 -9.20 -6.08
CA ILE A 60 6.73 -7.91 -5.98
C ILE A 60 8.25 -8.13 -5.93
N LEU A 61 8.71 -9.08 -5.11
CA LEU A 61 10.12 -9.44 -5.02
C LEU A 61 10.69 -10.09 -6.29
N ALA A 62 9.85 -10.60 -7.18
CA ALA A 62 10.26 -11.14 -8.47
C ALA A 62 10.37 -10.07 -9.59
N MET A 63 9.95 -8.83 -9.33
CA MET A 63 10.07 -7.74 -10.31
C MET A 63 11.53 -7.39 -10.59
N ASP A 64 11.83 -6.98 -11.83
CA ASP A 64 13.13 -6.47 -12.24
C ASP A 64 12.92 -5.34 -13.27
N PRO A 65 13.23 -4.08 -12.93
CA PRO A 65 13.71 -3.61 -11.63
C PRO A 65 12.66 -3.73 -10.51
N LEU A 66 13.13 -3.71 -9.25
CA LEU A 66 12.27 -3.66 -8.09
C LEU A 66 11.53 -2.30 -8.01
N PRO A 67 10.32 -2.26 -7.44
CA PRO A 67 9.69 -0.98 -7.14
C PRO A 67 10.48 -0.22 -6.05
N ARG A 68 10.44 1.10 -6.11
CA ARG A 68 11.01 1.94 -5.05
C ARG A 68 10.18 1.85 -3.77
N HIS A 69 8.85 1.81 -3.91
CA HIS A 69 7.90 1.83 -2.79
C HIS A 69 6.84 0.74 -2.92
N VAL A 70 6.36 0.29 -1.77
CA VAL A 70 5.07 -0.38 -1.61
C VAL A 70 4.22 0.45 -0.65
N VAL A 71 3.02 0.81 -1.07
CA VAL A 71 2.04 1.57 -0.30
C VAL A 71 0.86 0.66 0.03
N CYS A 72 0.52 0.53 1.32
CA CYS A 72 -0.69 -0.12 1.80
C CYS A 72 -1.73 0.95 2.10
N LEU A 73 -2.90 0.92 1.44
CA LEU A 73 -3.95 1.93 1.59
C LEU A 73 -4.86 1.71 2.81
N GLY A 74 -4.59 0.72 3.63
CA GLY A 74 -5.37 0.39 4.82
C GLY A 74 -5.93 -1.02 4.80
N ASP A 75 -6.63 -1.40 5.86
CA ASP A 75 -7.15 -2.74 6.14
C ASP A 75 -6.05 -3.80 6.03
N LEU A 76 -4.94 -3.53 6.73
CA LEU A 76 -3.85 -4.50 6.86
C LEU A 76 -4.26 -5.65 7.78
N ALA A 77 -4.92 -5.34 8.90
CA ALA A 77 -5.44 -6.32 9.85
C ALA A 77 -6.77 -6.94 9.37
N TRP A 78 -7.12 -8.11 9.94
CA TRP A 78 -8.29 -8.89 9.51
C TRP A 78 -9.62 -8.15 9.70
N CYS A 79 -10.04 -7.97 10.94
CA CYS A 79 -11.42 -7.51 11.20
C CYS A 79 -11.49 -6.47 12.32
N TYR A 80 -10.69 -6.64 13.35
CA TYR A 80 -10.78 -5.84 14.57
C TYR A 80 -9.45 -5.14 14.92
N GLY A 81 -8.52 -5.08 13.99
CA GLY A 81 -7.22 -4.48 14.20
C GLY A 81 -6.41 -5.17 15.31
N CYS A 82 -6.57 -6.50 15.47
CA CYS A 82 -5.87 -7.25 16.50
C CYS A 82 -4.35 -7.18 16.28
N ARG A 83 -3.62 -7.03 17.36
CA ARG A 83 -2.15 -6.97 17.31
C ARG A 83 -1.53 -8.18 16.61
N ALA A 84 -2.10 -9.38 16.81
CA ALA A 84 -1.64 -10.62 16.19
C ALA A 84 -1.72 -10.60 14.66
N ASP A 85 -2.67 -9.86 14.07
CA ASP A 85 -2.82 -9.72 12.63
C ASP A 85 -1.64 -8.93 12.03
N TYR A 86 -1.23 -7.86 12.71
CA TYR A 86 -0.04 -7.08 12.34
C TYR A 86 1.25 -7.88 12.54
N GLU A 87 1.38 -8.62 13.66
CA GLU A 87 2.52 -9.49 13.94
C GLU A 87 2.67 -10.59 12.88
N ALA A 88 1.56 -11.12 12.35
CA ALA A 88 1.58 -12.11 11.26
C ALA A 88 1.99 -11.52 9.91
N SER A 89 1.61 -10.26 9.61
CA SER A 89 1.94 -9.59 8.37
C SER A 89 3.36 -9.04 8.33
N ARG A 90 3.92 -8.67 9.49
CA ARG A 90 5.23 -8.02 9.60
C ARG A 90 6.38 -8.79 8.94
N PRO A 91 6.58 -10.10 9.16
CA PRO A 91 7.68 -10.84 8.52
C PRO A 91 7.61 -10.84 6.99
N LEU A 92 6.42 -10.82 6.41
CA LEU A 92 6.23 -10.74 4.96
C LEU A 92 6.65 -9.36 4.43
N LEU A 93 6.26 -8.30 5.13
CA LEU A 93 6.61 -6.92 4.78
C LEU A 93 8.11 -6.64 4.98
N GLU A 94 8.73 -7.22 6.01
CA GLU A 94 10.18 -7.13 6.23
C GLU A 94 11.00 -7.73 5.09
N ARG A 95 10.46 -8.70 4.33
CA ARG A 95 11.11 -9.20 3.10
C ARG A 95 11.25 -8.10 2.05
N LEU A 96 10.28 -7.19 1.95
CA LEU A 96 10.34 -6.04 1.04
C LEU A 96 11.40 -5.03 1.50
N THR A 97 11.42 -4.67 2.78
CA THR A 97 12.42 -3.74 3.31
C THR A 97 13.84 -4.30 3.26
N ALA A 98 13.99 -5.62 3.48
CA ALA A 98 15.28 -6.30 3.29
C ALA A 98 15.77 -6.26 1.83
N ALA A 99 14.84 -6.17 0.87
CA ALA A 99 15.17 -5.96 -0.54
C ALA A 99 15.40 -4.48 -0.91
N GLY A 100 15.32 -3.55 0.06
CA GLY A 100 15.51 -2.12 -0.14
C GLY A 100 14.27 -1.36 -0.62
N ILE A 101 13.09 -1.98 -0.55
CA ILE A 101 11.80 -1.36 -0.91
C ILE A 101 11.26 -0.60 0.31
N GLU A 102 10.86 0.64 0.13
CA GLU A 102 10.26 1.45 1.19
C GLU A 102 8.77 1.12 1.36
N LEU A 103 8.28 1.16 2.61
CA LEU A 103 6.88 0.90 2.94
C LEU A 103 6.19 2.16 3.45
N THR A 104 4.95 2.36 3.03
CA THR A 104 4.06 3.41 3.55
C THR A 104 2.69 2.80 3.83
N PHE A 105 2.10 3.13 5.00
CA PHE A 105 0.86 2.54 5.47
C PHE A 105 -0.21 3.61 5.72
N GLY A 106 -1.43 3.32 5.27
CA GLY A 106 -2.67 3.97 5.69
C GLY A 106 -3.45 3.10 6.66
N MET A 107 -4.47 3.68 7.27
CA MET A 107 -5.40 3.00 8.17
C MET A 107 -6.77 2.85 7.51
N GLY A 108 -7.33 1.65 7.54
CA GLY A 108 -8.70 1.36 7.15
C GLY A 108 -9.58 1.06 8.36
N ASN A 109 -10.86 0.74 8.10
CA ASN A 109 -11.84 0.51 9.16
C ASN A 109 -11.64 -0.83 9.90
N HIS A 110 -10.79 -1.70 9.42
CA HIS A 110 -10.39 -2.94 10.13
C HIS A 110 -9.07 -2.79 10.88
N ASP A 111 -8.46 -1.61 10.89
CA ASP A 111 -7.18 -1.35 11.57
C ASP A 111 -7.37 -0.76 12.98
N HIS A 112 -6.27 -0.75 13.75
CA HIS A 112 -6.18 -0.17 15.08
C HIS A 112 -4.86 0.57 15.24
N ARG A 113 -4.89 1.91 15.43
CA ARG A 113 -3.68 2.76 15.47
C ARG A 113 -2.70 2.32 16.53
N ALA A 114 -3.20 2.04 17.75
CA ALA A 114 -2.34 1.67 18.86
C ALA A 114 -1.64 0.33 18.60
N ASN A 115 -2.33 -0.67 18.08
CA ASN A 115 -1.79 -1.99 17.77
C ASN A 115 -0.82 -1.94 16.59
N PHE A 116 -1.16 -1.18 15.52
CA PHE A 116 -0.23 -0.92 14.43
C PHE A 116 1.08 -0.30 14.94
N LEU A 117 1.00 0.78 15.73
CA LEU A 117 2.17 1.47 16.27
C LEU A 117 2.91 0.68 17.37
N ALA A 118 2.29 -0.35 17.94
CA ALA A 118 2.98 -1.29 18.84
C ALA A 118 3.86 -2.27 18.04
N VAL A 119 3.44 -2.62 16.82
CA VAL A 119 4.19 -3.51 15.91
C VAL A 119 5.21 -2.73 15.08
N TRP A 120 4.89 -1.51 14.62
CA TRP A 120 5.80 -0.61 13.90
C TRP A 120 6.05 0.69 14.67
N PRO A 121 6.74 0.68 15.82
CA PRO A 121 6.97 1.88 16.63
C PRO A 121 7.78 2.95 15.89
N GLU A 122 8.65 2.54 14.96
CA GLU A 122 9.44 3.41 14.10
C GLU A 122 8.60 4.29 13.18
N TYR A 123 7.38 3.88 12.87
CA TYR A 123 6.48 4.64 11.98
C TYR A 123 6.02 5.96 12.61
N ARG A 124 6.09 6.09 13.95
CA ARG A 124 5.77 7.35 14.67
C ARG A 124 6.55 8.55 14.18
N GLN A 125 7.77 8.33 13.68
CA GLN A 125 8.66 9.39 13.18
C GLN A 125 8.21 9.95 11.82
N ARG A 126 7.26 9.29 11.15
CA ARG A 126 6.76 9.67 9.83
C ARG A 126 5.42 10.42 9.87
N LEU A 127 4.81 10.56 11.06
CA LEU A 127 3.49 11.15 11.21
C LEU A 127 3.54 12.67 11.00
N LEU A 128 2.71 13.15 10.09
CA LEU A 128 2.54 14.59 9.80
C LEU A 128 1.49 15.25 10.70
N VAL A 129 0.60 14.46 11.28
CA VAL A 129 -0.43 14.88 12.24
C VAL A 129 -0.28 14.03 13.50
N ALA A 130 -0.23 14.66 14.66
CA ALA A 130 0.24 14.03 15.90
C ALA A 130 -0.55 12.79 16.36
N ASP A 131 -1.86 12.77 16.10
CA ASP A 131 -2.78 11.72 16.58
C ASP A 131 -3.35 10.85 15.45
N ARG A 132 -2.77 10.96 14.24
CA ARG A 132 -3.23 10.24 13.03
C ARG A 132 -2.05 9.64 12.27
N ILE A 133 -2.30 8.51 11.62
CA ILE A 133 -1.33 7.86 10.74
C ILE A 133 -1.32 8.56 9.37
N VAL A 134 -1.03 9.85 9.37
CA VAL A 134 -0.88 10.66 8.16
C VAL A 134 0.58 10.71 7.78
N SER A 135 0.90 10.30 6.57
CA SER A 135 2.28 10.24 6.08
C SER A 135 2.39 10.70 4.62
N GLU A 136 3.62 10.91 4.21
CA GLU A 136 3.96 11.31 2.84
C GLU A 136 5.07 10.42 2.29
N THR A 137 5.03 10.18 0.99
CA THR A 137 6.10 9.51 0.27
C THR A 137 6.22 10.03 -1.15
N SER A 138 7.43 9.95 -1.73
CA SER A 138 7.64 10.30 -3.13
C SER A 138 7.31 9.13 -4.04
N LEU A 139 6.60 9.40 -5.13
CA LEU A 139 6.34 8.44 -6.20
C LEU A 139 7.23 8.70 -7.44
N GLY A 140 8.41 9.31 -7.24
CA GLY A 140 9.28 9.72 -8.33
C GLY A 140 8.97 11.14 -8.80
N THR A 141 8.15 11.35 -9.81
CA THR A 141 7.86 12.71 -10.36
C THR A 141 6.74 13.46 -9.63
N CYS A 142 6.00 12.81 -8.75
CA CYS A 142 4.99 13.41 -7.87
C CYS A 142 5.07 12.81 -6.47
N ASP A 143 4.26 13.32 -5.55
CA ASP A 143 4.20 12.87 -4.16
C ASP A 143 2.86 12.19 -3.86
N LEU A 144 2.80 11.41 -2.79
CA LEU A 144 1.59 10.84 -2.23
C LEU A 144 1.46 11.32 -0.78
N ILE A 145 0.31 11.90 -0.45
CA ILE A 145 -0.10 12.17 0.93
C ILE A 145 -1.16 11.14 1.28
N LEU A 146 -0.85 10.29 2.25
CA LEU A 146 -1.74 9.22 2.71
C LEU A 146 -2.38 9.64 4.02
N LEU A 147 -3.70 9.83 3.98
CA LEU A 147 -4.53 10.29 5.08
C LEU A 147 -5.01 9.13 5.94
N ASP A 148 -5.29 9.42 7.18
CA ASP A 148 -5.87 8.48 8.12
C ASP A 148 -7.36 8.77 8.28
N THR A 149 -8.20 7.95 7.67
CA THR A 149 -9.66 8.06 7.72
C THR A 149 -10.31 7.00 8.61
N LEU A 150 -9.54 6.28 9.40
CA LEU A 150 -10.08 5.35 10.38
C LEU A 150 -10.92 6.09 11.43
N TRP A 151 -12.19 5.70 11.57
CA TRP A 151 -13.05 6.16 12.66
C TRP A 151 -13.00 5.16 13.82
N GLU A 152 -11.99 5.32 14.65
CA GLU A 152 -11.73 4.47 15.80
C GLU A 152 -12.56 4.96 17.00
N ASP A 153 -13.78 4.44 17.12
CA ASP A 153 -14.74 4.82 18.16
C ASP A 153 -14.58 4.03 19.47
N HIS A 154 -13.71 3.02 19.47
CA HIS A 154 -13.36 2.19 20.64
C HIS A 154 -12.01 1.49 20.45
N LEU A 155 -11.49 0.91 21.53
CA LEU A 155 -10.25 0.11 21.56
C LEU A 155 -10.51 -1.39 21.81
N ASP A 156 -11.71 -1.85 21.53
CA ASP A 156 -12.13 -3.23 21.76
C ASP A 156 -11.81 -4.10 20.53
N GLU A 157 -10.87 -5.01 20.67
CA GLU A 157 -10.42 -5.94 19.62
C GLU A 157 -11.42 -7.09 19.33
N THR A 158 -12.62 -7.06 19.93
CA THR A 158 -13.67 -8.07 19.72
C THR A 158 -14.79 -7.58 18.81
N ARG A 159 -14.76 -6.33 18.38
CA ARG A 159 -15.76 -5.74 17.47
C ARG A 159 -15.13 -4.77 16.47
N MET A 160 -15.79 -4.58 15.36
CA MET A 160 -15.36 -3.63 14.33
C MET A 160 -15.56 -2.18 14.80
N THR A 161 -14.68 -1.30 14.38
CA THR A 161 -14.85 0.14 14.40
C THR A 161 -15.92 0.58 13.40
N LYS A 162 -16.13 1.86 13.20
CA LYS A 162 -17.07 2.37 12.19
C LYS A 162 -16.60 1.97 10.79
N VAL A 163 -17.53 1.49 9.96
CA VAL A 163 -17.25 1.11 8.57
C VAL A 163 -16.90 2.33 7.73
N ASN A 164 -17.61 3.45 7.93
CA ASN A 164 -17.33 4.70 7.23
C ASN A 164 -16.15 5.44 7.86
N GLY A 165 -15.50 6.28 7.07
CA GLY A 165 -14.36 7.05 7.52
C GLY A 165 -14.71 8.36 8.20
N GLU A 166 -13.75 8.93 8.92
CA GLU A 166 -13.77 10.29 9.45
C GLU A 166 -12.45 11.03 9.20
N LEU A 167 -12.50 12.35 9.26
CA LEU A 167 -11.32 13.19 9.43
C LEU A 167 -11.37 13.85 10.80
N SER A 168 -10.29 13.73 11.59
CA SER A 168 -10.20 14.51 12.82
C SER A 168 -10.10 16.00 12.51
N PRO A 169 -10.57 16.89 13.40
CA PRO A 169 -10.43 18.33 13.22
C PRO A 169 -8.99 18.76 12.94
N GLY A 170 -8.00 18.20 13.66
CA GLY A 170 -6.59 18.50 13.44
C GLY A 170 -6.08 18.08 12.06
N GLN A 171 -6.55 16.92 11.55
CA GLN A 171 -6.20 16.48 10.21
C GLN A 171 -6.86 17.36 9.13
N LEU A 172 -8.12 17.76 9.34
CA LEU A 172 -8.82 18.64 8.41
C LEU A 172 -8.16 20.04 8.36
N ASP A 173 -7.78 20.58 9.51
CA ASP A 173 -7.07 21.87 9.57
C ASP A 173 -5.70 21.78 8.88
N TRP A 174 -4.97 20.69 9.10
CA TRP A 174 -3.71 20.43 8.41
C TRP A 174 -3.91 20.32 6.89
N LEU A 175 -4.95 19.61 6.43
CA LEU A 175 -5.29 19.47 5.01
C LEU A 175 -5.60 20.81 4.34
N LYS A 176 -6.28 21.71 5.03
CA LYS A 176 -6.57 23.07 4.53
C LYS A 176 -5.33 23.96 4.48
N ALA A 177 -4.37 23.72 5.38
CA ALA A 177 -3.21 24.59 5.54
C ALA A 177 -2.01 24.16 4.70
N GLU A 178 -1.68 22.86 4.64
CA GLU A 178 -0.40 22.38 4.13
C GLU A 178 -0.41 21.92 2.66
N PRO A 179 -1.34 21.05 2.21
CA PRO A 179 -1.36 20.61 0.81
C PRO A 179 -1.47 21.75 -0.22
N PRO A 180 -2.28 22.83 0.00
CA PRO A 180 -2.36 23.92 -0.97
C PRO A 180 -1.07 24.70 -1.20
N LYS A 181 -0.11 24.63 -0.27
CA LYS A 181 1.21 25.31 -0.40
C LYS A 181 2.20 24.54 -1.28
N ARG A 182 1.87 23.31 -1.66
CA ARG A 182 2.78 22.46 -2.40
C ARG A 182 2.90 22.91 -3.85
N THR A 183 4.12 22.98 -4.32
CA THR A 183 4.44 23.31 -5.72
C THR A 183 4.61 22.06 -6.58
N ARG A 184 4.96 20.93 -5.96
CA ARG A 184 5.10 19.66 -6.63
C ARG A 184 3.74 18.97 -6.76
N PRO A 185 3.41 18.31 -7.89
CA PRO A 185 2.18 17.54 -8.04
C PRO A 185 2.09 16.43 -7.00
N PHE A 186 0.88 16.17 -6.50
CA PHE A 186 0.68 15.13 -5.50
C PHE A 186 -0.69 14.46 -5.61
N PHE A 187 -0.77 13.21 -5.17
CA PHE A 187 -2.02 12.51 -4.90
C PHE A 187 -2.41 12.68 -3.43
N LEU A 188 -3.71 12.81 -3.19
CA LEU A 188 -4.29 12.49 -1.90
C LEU A 188 -4.79 11.05 -1.94
N ALA A 189 -4.53 10.29 -0.90
CA ALA A 189 -5.01 8.94 -0.74
C ALA A 189 -5.54 8.72 0.68
N ALA A 190 -6.48 7.81 0.82
CA ALA A 190 -6.94 7.25 2.08
C ALA A 190 -7.51 5.86 1.83
N HIS A 191 -7.91 5.17 2.90
CA HIS A 191 -8.62 3.90 2.75
C HIS A 191 -10.00 4.09 2.15
N HIS A 192 -10.79 5.03 2.69
CA HIS A 192 -12.18 5.23 2.29
C HIS A 192 -12.34 6.09 1.02
N PRO A 193 -13.39 5.85 0.20
CA PRO A 193 -13.83 6.80 -0.82
C PRO A 193 -14.18 8.15 -0.19
N VAL A 194 -13.95 9.24 -0.92
CA VAL A 194 -14.28 10.60 -0.41
C VAL A 194 -15.71 10.70 0.13
N LYS A 195 -16.69 10.07 -0.53
CA LYS A 195 -18.10 10.15 -0.17
C LYS A 195 -18.48 9.37 1.09
N GLU A 196 -17.62 8.48 1.55
CA GLU A 196 -17.83 7.69 2.76
C GLU A 196 -17.13 8.28 3.99
N ILE A 197 -16.59 9.50 3.87
CA ILE A 197 -16.12 10.29 5.01
C ILE A 197 -17.33 10.97 5.64
N GLU A 198 -17.73 10.53 6.83
CA GLU A 198 -18.90 11.10 7.55
C GLU A 198 -18.62 12.47 8.17
N ASN A 199 -19.62 13.04 8.86
CA ASN A 199 -19.59 14.33 9.55
C ASN A 199 -19.59 15.59 8.64
N GLY A 200 -20.03 15.46 7.40
CA GLY A 200 -20.06 16.59 6.45
C GLY A 200 -18.68 16.93 5.87
N ASP A 201 -17.63 16.28 6.35
CA ASP A 201 -16.24 16.54 5.94
C ASP A 201 -15.96 16.10 4.50
N TRP A 202 -16.74 15.15 3.97
CA TRP A 202 -16.54 14.66 2.60
C TRP A 202 -16.71 15.77 1.54
N LYS A 203 -17.61 16.74 1.75
CA LYS A 203 -17.77 17.87 0.81
C LYS A 203 -16.55 18.77 0.84
N ALA A 204 -16.10 19.15 2.05
CA ALA A 204 -14.91 19.97 2.22
C ALA A 204 -13.66 19.28 1.63
N LEU A 205 -13.54 17.99 1.86
CA LEU A 205 -12.45 17.18 1.31
C LEU A 205 -12.53 17.08 -0.22
N ASN A 206 -13.72 16.79 -0.76
CA ASN A 206 -13.94 16.73 -2.21
C ASN A 206 -13.57 18.05 -2.89
N ASP A 207 -14.03 19.16 -2.34
CA ASP A 207 -13.80 20.49 -2.90
C ASP A 207 -12.31 20.87 -2.77
N LEU A 208 -11.65 20.48 -1.70
CA LEU A 208 -10.21 20.66 -1.55
C LEU A 208 -9.43 19.84 -2.61
N VAL A 209 -9.76 18.57 -2.80
CA VAL A 209 -9.15 17.73 -3.84
C VAL A 209 -9.31 18.37 -5.22
N VAL A 210 -10.53 18.81 -5.53
CA VAL A 210 -10.84 19.35 -6.86
C VAL A 210 -10.23 20.73 -7.08
N SER A 211 -10.25 21.61 -6.07
CA SER A 211 -9.80 23.00 -6.18
C SER A 211 -8.30 23.20 -6.05
N THR A 212 -7.57 22.26 -5.43
CA THR A 212 -6.13 22.40 -5.24
C THR A 212 -5.39 22.12 -6.57
N PRO A 213 -4.69 23.09 -7.15
CA PRO A 213 -4.13 22.97 -8.51
C PRO A 213 -3.19 21.77 -8.68
N ASN A 214 -2.27 21.58 -7.73
CA ASN A 214 -1.25 20.51 -7.79
C ASN A 214 -1.74 19.17 -7.24
N CYS A 215 -2.98 19.06 -6.75
CA CYS A 215 -3.59 17.78 -6.40
C CYS A 215 -4.00 17.06 -7.70
N ILE A 216 -3.43 15.88 -7.95
CA ILE A 216 -3.67 15.09 -9.17
C ILE A 216 -5.01 14.35 -9.10
N GLY A 217 -5.36 13.83 -7.91
CA GLY A 217 -6.57 13.05 -7.70
C GLY A 217 -6.59 12.33 -6.37
N TRP A 218 -7.59 11.43 -6.25
CA TRP A 218 -7.85 10.65 -5.04
C TRP A 218 -7.64 9.16 -5.29
N LEU A 219 -6.91 8.50 -4.38
CA LEU A 219 -6.65 7.06 -4.41
C LEU A 219 -7.25 6.42 -3.15
N HIS A 220 -7.95 5.28 -3.29
CA HIS A 220 -8.57 4.61 -2.14
C HIS A 220 -8.71 3.10 -2.34
N GLY A 221 -8.88 2.37 -1.24
CA GLY A 221 -9.25 0.95 -1.18
C GLY A 221 -10.72 0.72 -0.84
N HIS A 222 -11.00 -0.03 0.21
CA HIS A 222 -12.28 -0.25 0.89
C HIS A 222 -13.33 -1.06 0.10
N ASP A 223 -13.58 -0.71 -1.15
CA ASP A 223 -14.58 -1.38 -2.00
C ASP A 223 -14.13 -2.75 -2.54
N HIS A 224 -12.87 -3.12 -2.38
CA HIS A 224 -12.26 -4.37 -2.88
C HIS A 224 -12.40 -4.59 -4.39
N VAL A 225 -12.50 -3.54 -5.18
CA VAL A 225 -12.69 -3.64 -6.63
C VAL A 225 -11.88 -2.60 -7.38
N TRP A 226 -11.46 -2.95 -8.60
CA TRP A 226 -10.90 -1.98 -9.51
C TRP A 226 -12.00 -1.11 -10.12
N LYS A 227 -12.02 0.17 -9.75
CA LYS A 227 -12.92 1.19 -10.30
C LYS A 227 -12.20 2.51 -10.43
N ASN A 228 -12.64 3.36 -11.32
CA ASN A 228 -12.22 4.75 -11.40
C ASN A 228 -13.35 5.65 -11.85
N GLY A 229 -13.23 6.95 -11.61
CA GLY A 229 -14.22 7.94 -11.98
C GLY A 229 -13.68 9.35 -11.79
N LEU A 230 -14.61 10.30 -11.75
CA LEU A 230 -14.30 11.72 -11.63
C LEU A 230 -14.95 12.32 -10.38
N LEU A 231 -14.19 13.16 -9.67
CA LEU A 231 -14.70 14.10 -8.68
C LEU A 231 -14.98 15.44 -9.35
N SER A 232 -16.07 16.10 -8.94
CA SER A 232 -16.43 17.44 -9.37
C SER A 232 -16.76 18.28 -8.13
N PRO A 233 -16.70 19.62 -8.20
CA PRO A 233 -17.13 20.48 -7.09
C PRO A 233 -18.55 20.17 -6.64
N CYS A 234 -18.80 20.22 -5.32
CA CYS A 234 -20.11 19.91 -4.75
C CYS A 234 -21.18 20.94 -5.16
N ASP A 235 -20.79 22.22 -5.18
CA ASP A 235 -21.66 23.35 -5.55
C ASP A 235 -21.45 23.80 -7.01
N ARG A 236 -21.43 22.83 -7.90
CA ARG A 236 -21.15 23.05 -9.32
C ARG A 236 -22.15 24.00 -9.97
N LYS A 237 -21.67 25.13 -10.50
CA LYS A 237 -22.42 25.95 -11.48
C LYS A 237 -22.23 25.35 -12.88
N TRP A 238 -23.24 25.42 -13.72
CA TRP A 238 -23.14 25.01 -15.13
C TRP A 238 -21.97 25.76 -15.79
N GLY A 239 -20.97 24.99 -16.30
CA GLY A 239 -19.78 25.56 -16.94
C GLY A 239 -18.45 25.30 -16.22
N ASP A 240 -18.48 24.87 -14.94
CA ASP A 240 -17.26 24.51 -14.22
C ASP A 240 -16.75 23.14 -14.69
N ASN A 241 -15.63 23.14 -15.42
CA ASN A 241 -15.02 21.94 -16.00
C ASN A 241 -13.82 21.43 -15.19
N VAL A 242 -13.80 21.69 -13.88
CA VAL A 242 -12.73 21.19 -13.00
C VAL A 242 -13.11 19.81 -12.51
N PHE A 243 -12.36 18.81 -12.95
CA PHE A 243 -12.53 17.43 -12.55
C PHE A 243 -11.19 16.87 -12.10
N LYS A 244 -11.21 16.07 -11.05
CA LYS A 244 -10.06 15.24 -10.65
C LYS A 244 -10.46 13.77 -10.73
N ARG A 245 -9.52 12.92 -11.09
CA ARG A 245 -9.77 11.49 -11.16
C ARG A 245 -9.62 10.84 -9.79
N TRP A 246 -10.48 9.86 -9.51
CA TRP A 246 -10.26 8.94 -8.41
C TRP A 246 -10.05 7.51 -8.92
N LEU A 247 -9.36 6.70 -8.14
CA LEU A 247 -9.08 5.30 -8.41
C LEU A 247 -9.25 4.49 -7.13
N CYS A 248 -10.09 3.46 -7.20
CA CYS A 248 -10.26 2.43 -6.18
C CYS A 248 -9.39 1.22 -6.51
N PHE A 249 -8.69 0.72 -5.51
CA PHE A 249 -7.78 -0.40 -5.65
C PHE A 249 -8.45 -1.74 -5.27
N PRO A 250 -7.99 -2.86 -5.87
CA PRO A 250 -8.44 -4.18 -5.53
C PRO A 250 -8.00 -4.57 -4.12
N SER A 251 -8.65 -5.58 -3.56
CA SER A 251 -8.18 -6.25 -2.35
C SER A 251 -6.93 -7.08 -2.64
N THR A 252 -5.99 -7.10 -1.70
CA THR A 252 -4.80 -7.96 -1.81
C THR A 252 -5.04 -9.36 -1.25
N GLY A 253 -5.88 -9.49 -0.23
CA GLY A 253 -6.03 -10.76 0.50
C GLY A 253 -7.45 -11.27 0.66
N HIS A 254 -8.44 -10.40 0.79
CA HIS A 254 -9.75 -10.81 1.29
C HIS A 254 -10.70 -11.27 0.19
N TRP A 255 -11.67 -10.45 -0.21
CA TRP A 255 -12.66 -10.76 -1.26
C TRP A 255 -12.69 -9.66 -2.32
N GLY A 256 -13.45 -9.85 -3.38
CA GLY A 256 -13.55 -8.90 -4.48
C GLY A 256 -12.57 -9.20 -5.61
N ASP A 257 -12.07 -8.18 -6.24
CA ASP A 257 -10.94 -8.27 -7.15
C ASP A 257 -9.67 -8.50 -6.32
N ILE A 258 -8.97 -9.61 -6.53
CA ILE A 258 -7.77 -9.94 -5.75
C ILE A 258 -6.54 -9.64 -6.58
N GLY A 259 -5.71 -8.74 -6.07
CA GLY A 259 -4.51 -8.35 -6.78
C GLY A 259 -3.77 -7.18 -6.13
N TYR A 260 -3.06 -6.46 -6.94
CA TYR A 260 -2.34 -5.25 -6.59
C TYR A 260 -2.24 -4.32 -7.81
N VAL A 261 -1.76 -3.11 -7.60
CA VAL A 261 -1.59 -2.13 -8.68
C VAL A 261 -0.15 -1.69 -8.75
N THR A 262 0.41 -1.68 -9.95
CA THR A 262 1.69 -1.01 -10.22
C THR A 262 1.41 0.38 -10.75
N MET A 263 2.06 1.39 -10.20
CA MET A 263 1.96 2.77 -10.69
C MET A 263 3.33 3.25 -11.12
N ARG A 264 3.41 3.70 -12.38
CA ARG A 264 4.58 4.39 -12.92
C ARG A 264 4.29 5.86 -13.10
N THR A 265 5.20 6.68 -12.61
CA THR A 265 5.15 8.13 -12.79
C THR A 265 6.16 8.59 -13.82
N GLY A 266 5.85 9.69 -14.50
CA GLY A 266 6.71 10.35 -15.48
C GLY A 266 6.38 11.83 -15.53
N GLU A 267 7.05 12.57 -16.38
CA GLU A 267 6.80 14.00 -16.53
C GLU A 267 5.35 14.24 -17.01
N GLY A 268 4.54 14.88 -16.15
CA GLY A 268 3.16 15.21 -16.44
C GLY A 268 2.17 14.04 -16.43
N PHE A 269 2.56 12.83 -15.99
CA PHE A 269 1.64 11.71 -15.92
C PHE A 269 1.96 10.69 -14.81
N ALA A 270 0.92 9.95 -14.41
CA ALA A 270 1.03 8.68 -13.71
C ALA A 270 0.13 7.63 -14.40
N ARG A 271 0.62 6.42 -14.55
CA ARG A 271 -0.14 5.29 -15.06
C ARG A 271 -0.20 4.20 -14.00
N ALA A 272 -1.41 3.82 -13.64
CA ALA A 272 -1.71 2.72 -12.73
C ALA A 272 -2.21 1.52 -13.55
N ASP A 273 -1.53 0.39 -13.45
CA ASP A 273 -1.88 -0.87 -14.12
C ASP A 273 -2.33 -1.90 -13.09
N LEU A 274 -3.50 -2.49 -13.31
CA LEU A 274 -4.06 -3.53 -12.48
C LEU A 274 -3.36 -4.87 -12.73
N VAL A 275 -2.90 -5.51 -11.68
CA VAL A 275 -2.38 -6.89 -11.71
C VAL A 275 -3.33 -7.79 -10.93
N MET A 276 -4.19 -8.49 -11.66
CA MET A 276 -5.13 -9.45 -11.08
C MET A 276 -4.45 -10.78 -10.79
N LEU A 277 -4.71 -11.32 -9.60
CA LEU A 277 -4.28 -12.65 -9.19
C LEU A 277 -5.44 -13.63 -9.10
N ASP A 278 -6.59 -13.14 -8.66
CA ASP A 278 -7.77 -13.93 -8.42
C ASP A 278 -9.01 -13.03 -8.38
N ARG A 279 -10.19 -13.62 -8.32
CA ARG A 279 -11.44 -12.94 -8.06
C ARG A 279 -12.29 -13.82 -7.15
N TYR A 280 -12.66 -13.27 -6.01
CA TYR A 280 -13.38 -14.01 -5.00
C TYR A 280 -14.51 -13.18 -4.41
N TYR A 281 -15.76 -13.57 -4.67
CA TYR A 281 -16.95 -13.04 -4.02
C TYR A 281 -17.57 -14.12 -3.18
N PRO A 282 -17.61 -14.00 -1.83
CA PRO A 282 -18.35 -14.93 -1.00
C PRO A 282 -19.84 -14.77 -1.32
N ASN A 283 -20.42 -15.77 -1.95
CA ASN A 283 -21.86 -15.82 -2.13
C ASN A 283 -22.45 -16.63 -0.98
N PRO A 284 -23.31 -16.09 -0.12
CA PRO A 284 -23.96 -16.82 0.96
C PRO A 284 -24.72 -18.07 0.46
N ASP A 285 -25.22 -18.03 -0.79
CA ASP A 285 -25.99 -19.13 -1.38
C ASP A 285 -25.17 -20.15 -2.19
N LYS A 286 -23.96 -19.78 -2.63
CA LYS A 286 -23.09 -20.61 -3.50
C LYS A 286 -21.61 -20.47 -3.19
N ARG A 287 -21.22 -20.56 -1.99
CA ARG A 287 -19.85 -20.78 -1.48
C ARG A 287 -18.73 -20.71 -2.53
N THR A 288 -18.28 -19.55 -2.93
CA THR A 288 -17.11 -19.27 -3.76
C THR A 288 -17.30 -19.31 -5.29
N TRP A 289 -17.26 -18.15 -5.87
CA TRP A 289 -17.15 -18.01 -7.32
C TRP A 289 -15.71 -17.58 -7.68
N ILE A 290 -15.00 -18.47 -8.36
CA ILE A 290 -13.81 -18.08 -9.12
C ILE A 290 -14.28 -17.91 -10.57
N ASP A 291 -14.40 -16.68 -11.03
CA ASP A 291 -14.81 -16.41 -12.40
C ASP A 291 -13.56 -16.14 -13.25
N ALA A 292 -13.07 -17.19 -13.90
CA ALA A 292 -11.90 -17.11 -14.76
C ALA A 292 -12.12 -16.19 -15.99
N GLU A 293 -13.36 -15.97 -16.40
CA GLU A 293 -13.69 -15.12 -17.54
C GLU A 293 -13.60 -13.64 -17.16
N LEU A 294 -14.21 -13.26 -16.04
CA LEU A 294 -14.10 -11.91 -15.46
C LEU A 294 -12.66 -11.56 -15.03
N LEU A 295 -11.89 -12.57 -14.64
CA LEU A 295 -10.46 -12.39 -14.37
C LEU A 295 -9.71 -11.95 -15.64
N ARG A 296 -10.04 -12.56 -16.79
CA ARG A 296 -9.45 -12.17 -18.09
C ARG A 296 -9.90 -10.80 -18.55
N GLU A 297 -11.17 -10.45 -18.35
CA GLU A 297 -11.70 -9.13 -18.71
C GLU A 297 -11.01 -7.98 -17.95
N LYS A 298 -10.64 -8.19 -16.68
CA LYS A 298 -9.95 -7.19 -15.87
C LYS A 298 -8.43 -7.22 -16.00
N GLN A 299 -7.87 -8.27 -16.56
CA GLN A 299 -6.41 -8.34 -16.78
C GLN A 299 -5.96 -7.29 -17.78
N GLY A 300 -4.96 -6.48 -17.40
CA GLY A 300 -4.42 -5.43 -18.25
C GLY A 300 -5.22 -4.12 -18.25
N LEU A 301 -6.23 -3.97 -17.37
CA LEU A 301 -6.87 -2.68 -17.15
C LEU A 301 -5.87 -1.68 -16.56
N PHE A 302 -5.99 -0.44 -16.99
CA PHE A 302 -5.16 0.65 -16.48
C PHE A 302 -5.94 1.95 -16.34
N CYS A 303 -5.40 2.85 -15.53
CA CYS A 303 -5.88 4.21 -15.37
C CYS A 303 -4.71 5.18 -15.53
N THR A 304 -4.90 6.26 -16.28
CA THR A 304 -3.88 7.30 -16.44
C THR A 304 -4.36 8.61 -15.86
N PHE A 305 -3.49 9.22 -15.06
CA PHE A 305 -3.63 10.58 -14.56
C PHE A 305 -2.69 11.47 -15.37
N ARG A 306 -3.12 12.69 -15.66
CA ARG A 306 -2.30 13.70 -16.35
C ARG A 306 -2.38 15.02 -15.61
N TRP A 307 -1.25 15.73 -15.56
CA TRP A 307 -1.14 17.08 -15.04
C TRP A 307 -0.20 17.89 -15.92
N LEU A 308 -0.33 19.20 -15.84
CA LEU A 308 0.49 20.14 -16.63
C LEU A 308 1.73 20.56 -15.85
#